data_f1c419e303eb2251313d3657331ab1f8
#
_entry.id   f1c419e303eb2251313d3657331ab1f8
#
_cell.length_a   1.000
_cell.length_b   1.000
_cell.length_c   1.000
_cell.angle_alpha   90.00
_cell.angle_beta   90.00
_cell.angle_gamma   90.00
#
_symmetry.space_group_name_H-M   'P 1'
#
loop_
_entity.id
_entity.type
_entity.pdbx_description
1 polymer ?
#
loop_
_entity_poly.entity_id
_entity_poly.type
_entity_poly.pdbx_seq_one_letter_code
_entity_poly.pdbx_strand_id
1 'polypeptide(L)'
;MNPALVTCLQAAPQARTIEDVADWWTLWRSLGPIADGPAARAIAGGFAADRVGWAFASGYQAALRALMPDLSHDTLAAFCVTEAQGNRPRDIRTTITPLADGMLRIDGAKRWTTLGPSSAVLLIVGGLAEASGAGRPTLRVAQVPVPTPGLVLKVMPPTRFVPEVPHAEVLMQDLRVSAGALLPGDGYDRYVKPFRTIEDLHVTLAVLAYLLREARARRWPAVFTEQLVATLVLFSDLATEDAHAPTTHVALAGALHVAHRLYLDAQPLWVAAGDDPAGMRWQRDAALFEVAGTARWQRAQRAWERLGAEPPDGD
;
A
#
# COMPACT_ATOMS: atom_id res chain seq x y z
N MET A 1 -20.10 6.41 9.99
CA MET A 1 -19.57 5.05 9.75
C MET A 1 -19.40 4.85 8.24
N ASN A 2 -18.30 4.31 7.80
CA ASN A 2 -18.02 4.08 6.38
C ASN A 2 -19.10 3.16 5.74
N PRO A 3 -19.75 3.55 4.61
CA PRO A 3 -20.80 2.76 3.97
C PRO A 3 -20.37 1.35 3.57
N ALA A 4 -19.12 1.17 3.12
CA ALA A 4 -18.59 -0.15 2.79
C ALA A 4 -18.52 -1.06 4.02
N LEU A 5 -18.17 -0.53 5.20
CA LEU A 5 -18.18 -1.31 6.44
C LEU A 5 -19.61 -1.77 6.78
N VAL A 6 -20.61 -0.90 6.63
CA VAL A 6 -22.01 -1.28 6.83
C VAL A 6 -22.41 -2.41 5.88
N THR A 7 -22.07 -2.27 4.60
CA THR A 7 -22.30 -3.33 3.60
C THR A 7 -21.61 -4.65 3.98
N CYS A 8 -20.35 -4.60 4.42
CA CYS A 8 -19.61 -5.78 4.89
C CYS A 8 -20.27 -6.45 6.10
N LEU A 9 -20.85 -5.66 7.02
CA LEU A 9 -21.56 -6.20 8.19
C LEU A 9 -22.89 -6.88 7.83
N GLN A 10 -23.54 -6.44 6.74
CA GLN A 10 -24.79 -7.02 6.25
C GLN A 10 -24.59 -8.18 5.29
N ALA A 11 -23.46 -8.21 4.58
CA ALA A 11 -23.16 -9.25 3.59
C ALA A 11 -22.92 -10.62 4.24
N ALA A 12 -23.16 -11.69 3.48
CA ALA A 12 -22.72 -13.02 3.87
C ALA A 12 -21.19 -13.08 3.92
N PRO A 13 -20.58 -13.66 4.97
CA PRO A 13 -19.13 -13.68 5.16
C PRO A 13 -18.47 -14.81 4.33
N GLN A 14 -18.71 -14.83 3.04
CA GLN A 14 -18.15 -15.82 2.12
C GLN A 14 -17.19 -15.14 1.16
N ALA A 15 -16.03 -15.76 0.95
CA ALA A 15 -15.11 -15.38 -0.10
C ALA A 15 -15.10 -16.46 -1.19
N ARG A 16 -15.00 -16.03 -2.44
CA ARG A 16 -14.64 -16.96 -3.51
C ARG A 16 -13.12 -17.16 -3.49
N THR A 17 -12.66 -18.31 -3.95
CA THR A 17 -11.24 -18.53 -4.20
C THR A 17 -10.74 -17.58 -5.28
N ILE A 18 -9.59 -17.00 -5.06
CA ILE A 18 -8.92 -16.10 -5.99
C ILE A 18 -7.62 -16.77 -6.43
N GLU A 19 -7.53 -17.12 -7.71
CA GLU A 19 -6.43 -17.95 -8.23
C GLU A 19 -5.16 -17.12 -8.48
N ASP A 20 -5.29 -15.96 -9.10
CA ASP A 20 -4.16 -15.14 -9.53
C ASP A 20 -4.48 -13.63 -9.48
N VAL A 21 -3.52 -12.81 -9.95
CA VAL A 21 -3.65 -11.35 -9.99
C VAL A 21 -4.79 -10.91 -10.92
N ALA A 22 -5.03 -11.59 -12.03
CA ALA A 22 -6.06 -11.20 -12.99
C ALA A 22 -7.46 -11.44 -12.41
N ASP A 23 -7.63 -12.55 -11.71
CA ASP A 23 -8.87 -12.88 -11.01
C ASP A 23 -9.13 -11.92 -9.84
N TRP A 24 -8.11 -11.64 -9.01
CA TRP A 24 -8.20 -10.63 -7.96
C TRP A 24 -8.52 -9.24 -8.53
N TRP A 25 -7.86 -8.84 -9.62
CA TRP A 25 -8.05 -7.53 -10.22
C TRP A 25 -9.48 -7.36 -10.78
N THR A 26 -10.01 -8.42 -11.39
CA THR A 26 -11.40 -8.45 -11.87
C THR A 26 -12.39 -8.27 -10.71
N LEU A 27 -12.17 -8.99 -9.60
CA LEU A 27 -12.97 -8.83 -8.39
C LEU A 27 -12.86 -7.41 -7.85
N TRP A 28 -11.64 -6.89 -7.66
CA TRP A 28 -11.43 -5.57 -7.07
C TRP A 28 -12.09 -4.44 -7.88
N ARG A 29 -12.04 -4.51 -9.22
CA ARG A 29 -12.74 -3.55 -10.10
C ARG A 29 -14.26 -3.62 -9.93
N SER A 30 -14.82 -4.80 -9.77
CA SER A 30 -16.27 -5.00 -9.61
C SER A 30 -16.83 -4.37 -8.33
N LEU A 31 -15.98 -4.06 -7.33
CA LEU A 31 -16.37 -3.41 -6.08
C LEU A 31 -16.59 -1.89 -6.22
N GLY A 32 -16.23 -1.30 -7.36
CA GLY A 32 -16.31 0.15 -7.59
C GLY A 32 -17.67 0.80 -7.30
N PRO A 33 -18.78 0.24 -7.75
CA PRO A 33 -20.12 0.78 -7.50
C PRO A 33 -20.56 0.74 -6.03
N ILE A 34 -19.94 -0.13 -5.21
CA ILE A 34 -20.33 -0.38 -3.82
C ILE A 34 -19.44 0.41 -2.84
N ALA A 35 -18.25 0.80 -3.28
CA ALA A 35 -17.21 1.38 -2.43
C ALA A 35 -16.73 2.73 -2.97
N ASP A 36 -17.39 3.79 -2.56
CA ASP A 36 -16.98 5.16 -2.89
C ASP A 36 -15.79 5.60 -2.05
N GLY A 37 -14.72 5.98 -2.73
CA GLY A 37 -13.46 6.43 -2.15
C GLY A 37 -12.48 5.32 -1.72
N PRO A 38 -11.20 5.71 -1.50
CA PRO A 38 -10.11 4.76 -1.26
C PRO A 38 -10.29 3.90 -0.01
N ALA A 39 -10.67 4.47 1.13
CA ALA A 39 -10.87 3.74 2.37
C ALA A 39 -11.99 2.69 2.24
N ALA A 40 -13.11 3.06 1.58
CA ALA A 40 -14.20 2.13 1.30
C ALA A 40 -13.75 0.98 0.40
N ARG A 41 -12.92 1.25 -0.61
CA ARG A 41 -12.36 0.22 -1.50
C ARG A 41 -11.38 -0.70 -0.78
N ALA A 42 -10.56 -0.18 0.14
CA ALA A 42 -9.69 -1.00 0.97
C ALA A 42 -10.52 -1.98 1.82
N ILE A 43 -11.57 -1.49 2.47
CA ILE A 43 -12.48 -2.31 3.30
C ILE A 43 -13.18 -3.37 2.43
N ALA A 44 -13.83 -2.98 1.33
CA ALA A 44 -14.56 -3.91 0.47
C ALA A 44 -13.63 -4.94 -0.17
N GLY A 45 -12.45 -4.52 -0.66
CA GLY A 45 -11.46 -5.41 -1.25
C GLY A 45 -10.85 -6.39 -0.24
N GLY A 46 -10.58 -5.91 0.98
CA GLY A 46 -10.11 -6.77 2.06
C GLY A 46 -11.15 -7.79 2.49
N PHE A 47 -12.41 -7.38 2.65
CA PHE A 47 -13.50 -8.28 3.00
C PHE A 47 -13.77 -9.33 1.91
N ALA A 48 -13.61 -9.00 0.64
CA ALA A 48 -13.77 -9.93 -0.47
C ALA A 48 -12.56 -10.87 -0.69
N ALA A 49 -11.39 -10.54 -0.15
CA ALA A 49 -10.16 -11.32 -0.30
C ALA A 49 -10.24 -12.67 0.42
N ASP A 50 -9.76 -13.75 -0.20
CA ASP A 50 -9.71 -15.08 0.42
C ASP A 50 -8.41 -15.34 1.22
N ARG A 51 -7.44 -14.41 1.18
CA ARG A 51 -6.16 -14.45 1.91
C ARG A 51 -5.55 -13.08 2.09
N VAL A 52 -4.56 -12.98 3.00
CA VAL A 52 -3.89 -11.73 3.35
C VAL A 52 -3.26 -11.03 2.14
N GLY A 53 -2.66 -11.81 1.20
CA GLY A 53 -2.01 -11.23 0.02
C GLY A 53 -2.97 -10.41 -0.86
N TRP A 54 -4.18 -10.89 -1.08
CA TRP A 54 -5.17 -10.14 -1.86
C TRP A 54 -5.80 -8.98 -1.08
N ALA A 55 -5.90 -9.10 0.25
CA ALA A 55 -6.25 -7.98 1.10
C ALA A 55 -5.18 -6.88 1.03
N PHE A 56 -3.88 -7.26 1.15
CA PHE A 56 -2.76 -6.35 0.97
C PHE A 56 -2.80 -5.65 -0.39
N ALA A 57 -2.95 -6.41 -1.49
CA ALA A 57 -3.03 -5.85 -2.83
C ALA A 57 -4.19 -4.85 -2.99
N SER A 58 -5.35 -5.14 -2.36
CA SER A 58 -6.52 -4.26 -2.36
C SER A 58 -6.24 -2.95 -1.61
N GLY A 59 -5.64 -3.02 -0.42
CA GLY A 59 -5.22 -1.86 0.35
C GLY A 59 -4.17 -1.02 -0.37
N TYR A 60 -3.19 -1.67 -1.01
CA TYR A 60 -2.15 -1.00 -1.80
C TYR A 60 -2.75 -0.22 -2.99
N GLN A 61 -3.65 -0.81 -3.77
CA GLN A 61 -4.32 -0.11 -4.87
C GLN A 61 -5.24 1.01 -4.37
N ALA A 62 -5.87 0.85 -3.23
CA ALA A 62 -6.65 1.91 -2.58
C ALA A 62 -5.74 3.07 -2.13
N ALA A 63 -4.57 2.76 -1.55
CA ALA A 63 -3.58 3.75 -1.15
C ALA A 63 -3.05 4.58 -2.33
N LEU A 64 -2.82 3.95 -3.49
CA LEU A 64 -2.42 4.67 -4.70
C LEU A 64 -3.48 5.68 -5.15
N ARG A 65 -4.77 5.37 -5.01
CA ARG A 65 -5.86 6.30 -5.37
C ARG A 65 -6.08 7.39 -4.33
N ALA A 66 -5.79 7.10 -3.06
CA ALA A 66 -5.76 8.14 -2.03
C ALA A 66 -4.62 9.14 -2.27
N LEU A 67 -3.45 8.65 -2.71
CA LEU A 67 -2.30 9.48 -3.06
C LEU A 67 -2.51 10.27 -4.37
N MET A 68 -3.17 9.66 -5.34
CA MET A 68 -3.37 10.16 -6.71
C MET A 68 -4.84 9.99 -7.12
N PRO A 69 -5.70 10.94 -6.75
CA PRO A 69 -7.14 10.85 -7.02
C PRO A 69 -7.49 10.74 -8.53
N ASP A 70 -6.62 11.27 -9.40
CA ASP A 70 -6.81 11.21 -10.86
C ASP A 70 -6.40 9.85 -11.46
N LEU A 71 -5.83 8.93 -10.67
CA LEU A 71 -5.50 7.60 -11.13
C LEU A 71 -6.77 6.79 -11.38
N SER A 72 -7.00 6.41 -12.64
CA SER A 72 -8.20 5.66 -13.03
C SER A 72 -8.40 4.39 -12.18
N HIS A 73 -9.66 4.13 -11.84
CA HIS A 73 -10.04 2.92 -11.11
C HIS A 73 -9.79 1.63 -11.90
N ASP A 74 -9.78 1.71 -13.22
CA ASP A 74 -9.56 0.58 -14.13
C ASP A 74 -8.08 0.38 -14.52
N THR A 75 -7.17 1.12 -13.89
CA THR A 75 -5.73 1.03 -14.16
C THR A 75 -5.01 0.36 -13.00
N LEU A 76 -4.49 -0.86 -13.21
CA LEU A 76 -3.60 -1.48 -12.25
C LEU A 76 -2.24 -0.77 -12.28
N ALA A 77 -1.86 -0.15 -11.17
CA ALA A 77 -0.67 0.67 -11.08
C ALA A 77 0.33 0.14 -10.04
N ALA A 78 1.61 0.46 -10.24
CA ALA A 78 2.65 0.20 -9.25
C ALA A 78 3.50 1.43 -9.00
N PHE A 79 3.87 1.67 -7.73
CA PHE A 79 4.72 2.79 -7.32
C PHE A 79 6.17 2.34 -7.18
N CYS A 80 7.04 2.86 -8.01
CA CYS A 80 8.41 2.44 -8.20
C CYS A 80 9.37 3.43 -7.50
N VAL A 81 9.64 3.21 -6.23
CA VAL A 81 10.49 4.07 -5.40
C VAL A 81 11.83 3.42 -5.11
N THR A 82 11.80 2.19 -4.56
CA THR A 82 12.97 1.51 -3.99
C THR A 82 14.00 1.12 -5.04
N GLU A 83 15.27 1.37 -4.75
CA GLU A 83 16.44 0.95 -5.52
C GLU A 83 17.34 0.03 -4.70
N ALA A 84 18.44 -0.46 -5.28
CA ALA A 84 19.36 -1.37 -4.61
C ALA A 84 19.94 -0.78 -3.32
N GLN A 85 20.15 0.55 -3.26
CA GLN A 85 20.71 1.27 -2.12
C GLN A 85 19.66 1.69 -1.09
N GLY A 86 18.37 1.62 -1.42
CA GLY A 86 17.29 2.00 -0.52
C GLY A 86 16.20 2.84 -1.18
N ASN A 87 15.43 3.56 -0.34
CA ASN A 87 14.28 4.37 -0.77
C ASN A 87 14.27 5.78 -0.20
N ARG A 88 15.40 6.24 0.38
CA ARG A 88 15.55 7.64 0.82
C ARG A 88 15.86 8.51 -0.40
N PRO A 89 15.57 9.82 -0.38
CA PRO A 89 15.88 10.70 -1.52
C PRO A 89 17.33 10.59 -2.03
N ARG A 90 18.30 10.45 -1.11
CA ARG A 90 19.72 10.30 -1.42
C ARG A 90 20.09 8.95 -2.05
N ASP A 91 19.23 7.96 -1.91
CA ASP A 91 19.46 6.58 -2.42
C ASP A 91 18.92 6.43 -3.85
N ILE A 92 18.10 7.40 -4.33
CA ILE A 92 17.51 7.37 -5.67
C ILE A 92 18.56 7.79 -6.71
N ARG A 93 18.88 6.88 -7.62
CA ARG A 93 19.84 7.03 -8.72
C ARG A 93 19.18 7.12 -10.09
N THR A 94 17.92 6.70 -10.19
CA THR A 94 17.14 6.87 -11.43
C THR A 94 17.11 8.34 -11.81
N THR A 95 17.42 8.65 -13.07
CA THR A 95 17.44 10.01 -13.62
C THR A 95 16.27 10.23 -14.56
N ILE A 96 15.73 11.43 -14.58
CA ILE A 96 14.74 11.93 -15.53
C ILE A 96 15.38 13.13 -16.23
N THR A 97 15.69 13.00 -17.51
CA THR A 97 16.40 14.03 -18.29
C THR A 97 15.46 14.60 -19.34
N PRO A 98 15.13 15.90 -19.29
CA PRO A 98 14.43 16.57 -20.39
C PRO A 98 15.27 16.55 -21.67
N LEU A 99 14.61 16.32 -22.81
CA LEU A 99 15.23 16.32 -24.12
C LEU A 99 14.76 17.52 -24.94
N ALA A 100 15.55 17.89 -25.97
CA ALA A 100 15.27 19.07 -26.79
C ALA A 100 13.98 18.93 -27.63
N ASP A 101 13.52 17.71 -27.86
CA ASP A 101 12.27 17.41 -28.58
C ASP A 101 11.00 17.44 -27.72
N GLY A 102 11.12 17.88 -26.44
CA GLY A 102 10.01 17.93 -25.49
C GLY A 102 9.67 16.57 -24.87
N MET A 103 10.48 15.55 -25.12
CA MET A 103 10.40 14.26 -24.45
C MET A 103 11.20 14.24 -23.16
N LEU A 104 10.99 13.21 -22.36
CA LEU A 104 11.82 12.89 -21.20
C LEU A 104 12.49 11.54 -21.45
N ARG A 105 13.77 11.46 -21.06
CA ARG A 105 14.49 10.20 -20.98
C ARG A 105 14.62 9.77 -19.54
N ILE A 106 14.32 8.51 -19.27
CA ILE A 106 14.42 7.92 -17.92
C ILE A 106 15.42 6.76 -18.00
N ASP A 107 16.44 6.82 -17.14
CA ASP A 107 17.47 5.78 -17.00
C ASP A 107 17.61 5.38 -15.53
N GLY A 108 17.73 4.08 -15.25
CA GLY A 108 17.91 3.57 -13.90
C GLY A 108 17.26 2.22 -13.65
N ALA A 109 17.15 1.86 -12.37
CA ALA A 109 16.57 0.60 -11.95
C ALA A 109 15.80 0.72 -10.65
N LYS A 110 14.65 0.03 -10.56
CA LYS A 110 13.85 -0.08 -9.35
C LYS A 110 13.73 -1.53 -8.91
N ARG A 111 13.48 -1.74 -7.64
CA ARG A 111 13.28 -3.07 -7.04
C ARG A 111 12.05 -3.11 -6.16
N TRP A 112 11.57 -4.31 -5.90
CA TRP A 112 10.42 -4.55 -5.03
C TRP A 112 9.17 -3.80 -5.48
N THR A 113 9.01 -3.67 -6.80
CA THR A 113 7.81 -3.03 -7.38
C THR A 113 6.62 -3.96 -7.22
N THR A 114 5.81 -3.69 -6.21
CA THR A 114 4.61 -4.47 -5.85
C THR A 114 3.63 -4.47 -7.02
N LEU A 115 3.15 -5.66 -7.43
CA LEU A 115 2.27 -5.88 -8.59
C LEU A 115 2.87 -5.41 -9.93
N GLY A 116 4.16 -5.06 -9.97
CA GLY A 116 4.84 -4.55 -11.16
C GLY A 116 4.63 -5.40 -12.40
N PRO A 117 4.77 -6.75 -12.35
CA PRO A 117 4.60 -7.62 -13.51
C PRO A 117 3.22 -7.54 -14.17
N SER A 118 2.18 -7.19 -13.41
CA SER A 118 0.79 -7.14 -13.87
C SER A 118 0.27 -5.71 -14.08
N SER A 119 1.09 -4.69 -13.77
CA SER A 119 0.68 -3.28 -13.83
C SER A 119 0.57 -2.79 -15.27
N ALA A 120 -0.47 -2.01 -15.55
CA ALA A 120 -0.65 -1.28 -16.80
C ALA A 120 0.09 0.07 -16.78
N VAL A 121 0.41 0.58 -15.59
CA VAL A 121 1.11 1.86 -15.39
C VAL A 121 2.11 1.73 -14.23
N LEU A 122 3.31 2.25 -14.45
CA LEU A 122 4.31 2.43 -13.42
C LEU A 122 4.46 3.91 -13.07
N LEU A 123 4.50 4.21 -11.78
CA LEU A 123 4.72 5.52 -11.21
C LEU A 123 6.18 5.59 -10.75
N ILE A 124 7.05 6.07 -11.61
CA ILE A 124 8.51 5.97 -11.45
C ILE A 124 9.06 7.24 -10.80
N VAL A 125 9.71 7.08 -9.63
CA VAL A 125 10.41 8.18 -8.94
C VAL A 125 11.83 8.29 -9.47
N GLY A 126 12.24 9.50 -9.89
CA GLY A 126 13.59 9.76 -10.36
C GLY A 126 14.03 11.20 -10.07
N GLY A 127 15.34 11.44 -10.07
CA GLY A 127 15.95 12.78 -9.97
C GLY A 127 15.87 13.53 -11.29
N LEU A 128 15.43 14.79 -11.27
CA LEU A 128 15.43 15.64 -12.45
C LEU A 128 16.85 16.15 -12.71
N ALA A 129 17.41 15.85 -13.88
CA ALA A 129 18.82 16.10 -14.19
C ALA A 129 19.22 17.58 -14.17
N GLU A 130 18.33 18.49 -14.54
CA GLU A 130 18.61 19.95 -14.60
C GLU A 130 18.56 20.64 -13.23
N ALA A 131 18.02 19.99 -12.21
CA ALA A 131 17.85 20.54 -10.87
C ALA A 131 19.00 20.19 -9.91
N SER A 132 20.09 19.60 -10.43
CA SER A 132 21.24 19.14 -9.63
C SER A 132 22.18 20.29 -9.26
N GLY A 133 21.71 21.22 -8.43
CA GLY A 133 22.58 22.11 -7.63
C GLY A 133 23.17 21.37 -6.42
N ALA A 134 24.04 21.99 -5.66
CA ALA A 134 24.71 21.45 -4.47
C ALA A 134 23.73 21.22 -3.28
N GLY A 135 22.61 20.52 -3.50
CA GLY A 135 21.56 20.30 -2.52
C GLY A 135 20.91 18.91 -2.67
N ARG A 136 19.77 18.72 -1.95
CA ARG A 136 18.93 17.54 -2.06
C ARG A 136 18.45 17.39 -3.52
N PRO A 137 18.52 16.17 -4.11
CA PRO A 137 18.01 15.94 -5.46
C PRO A 137 16.52 16.31 -5.56
N THR A 138 16.15 17.08 -6.58
CA THR A 138 14.74 17.33 -6.91
C THR A 138 14.16 16.05 -7.50
N LEU A 139 13.33 15.36 -6.73
CA LEU A 139 12.65 14.16 -7.19
C LEU A 139 11.37 14.51 -7.95
N ARG A 140 11.08 13.75 -8.98
CA ARG A 140 9.83 13.82 -9.74
C ARG A 140 9.24 12.42 -9.87
N VAL A 141 7.97 12.33 -10.19
CA VAL A 141 7.28 11.09 -10.50
C VAL A 141 6.82 11.13 -11.94
N ALA A 142 7.21 10.11 -12.71
CA ALA A 142 6.76 9.93 -14.09
C ALA A 142 5.74 8.78 -14.15
N GLN A 143 4.62 9.02 -14.80
CA GLN A 143 3.61 8.01 -15.11
C GLN A 143 3.94 7.34 -16.44
N VAL A 144 4.34 6.07 -16.40
CA VAL A 144 4.85 5.32 -17.55
C VAL A 144 3.89 4.17 -17.88
N PRO A 145 3.30 4.13 -19.07
CA PRO A 145 2.50 2.99 -19.52
C PRO A 145 3.35 1.72 -19.69
N VAL A 146 2.72 0.57 -19.52
CA VAL A 146 3.34 -0.74 -19.75
C VAL A 146 2.55 -1.46 -20.85
N PRO A 147 3.21 -1.89 -21.95
CA PRO A 147 4.62 -1.76 -22.25
C PRO A 147 5.03 -0.40 -22.82
N THR A 148 6.30 -0.01 -22.60
CA THR A 148 6.93 1.15 -23.26
C THR A 148 8.34 0.73 -23.71
N PRO A 149 8.83 1.11 -24.91
CA PRO A 149 10.19 0.83 -25.34
C PRO A 149 11.24 1.38 -24.35
N GLY A 150 12.28 0.59 -24.06
CA GLY A 150 13.28 0.94 -23.05
C GLY A 150 12.91 0.52 -21.61
N LEU A 151 11.71 -0.03 -21.40
CA LEU A 151 11.25 -0.58 -20.13
C LEU A 151 11.33 -2.10 -20.11
N VAL A 152 12.01 -2.67 -19.12
CA VAL A 152 12.06 -4.12 -18.89
C VAL A 152 11.64 -4.46 -17.47
N LEU A 153 10.68 -5.33 -17.34
CA LEU A 153 10.20 -5.87 -16.06
C LEU A 153 10.77 -7.28 -15.86
N LYS A 154 11.51 -7.49 -14.78
CA LYS A 154 12.00 -8.81 -14.37
C LYS A 154 11.24 -9.26 -13.13
N VAL A 155 10.49 -10.33 -13.24
CA VAL A 155 9.76 -10.91 -12.09
C VAL A 155 10.78 -11.35 -11.05
N MET A 156 10.56 -10.93 -9.79
CA MET A 156 11.37 -11.34 -8.65
C MET A 156 10.87 -12.67 -8.09
N PRO A 157 11.72 -13.44 -7.40
CA PRO A 157 11.27 -14.61 -6.65
C PRO A 157 10.13 -14.24 -5.68
N PRO A 158 9.17 -15.14 -5.45
CA PRO A 158 8.11 -14.92 -4.47
C PRO A 158 8.68 -14.60 -3.09
N THR A 159 8.04 -13.70 -2.38
CA THR A 159 8.36 -13.39 -0.98
C THR A 159 7.96 -14.54 -0.06
N ARG A 160 8.55 -14.60 1.14
CA ARG A 160 8.22 -15.65 2.13
C ARG A 160 6.81 -15.49 2.70
N PHE A 161 6.29 -14.29 2.69
CA PHE A 161 4.92 -13.92 3.07
C PHE A 161 4.22 -13.33 1.84
N VAL A 162 2.93 -13.48 1.73
CA VAL A 162 2.09 -13.05 0.59
C VAL A 162 2.69 -13.36 -0.79
N PRO A 163 3.17 -14.61 -1.05
CA PRO A 163 3.89 -14.97 -2.27
C PRO A 163 3.06 -14.82 -3.54
N GLU A 164 1.75 -14.76 -3.42
CA GLU A 164 0.79 -14.54 -4.50
C GLU A 164 0.82 -13.10 -5.05
N VAL A 165 1.41 -12.14 -4.31
CA VAL A 165 1.58 -10.76 -4.77
C VAL A 165 2.95 -10.62 -5.45
N PRO A 166 3.00 -10.56 -6.78
CA PRO A 166 4.26 -10.55 -7.49
C PRO A 166 4.98 -9.21 -7.36
N HIS A 167 6.31 -9.27 -7.34
CA HIS A 167 7.19 -8.11 -7.37
C HIS A 167 8.07 -8.13 -8.60
N ALA A 168 8.53 -6.96 -9.05
CA ALA A 168 9.47 -6.84 -10.16
C ALA A 168 10.68 -5.97 -9.81
N GLU A 169 11.80 -6.28 -10.47
CA GLU A 169 12.81 -5.30 -10.83
C GLU A 169 12.35 -4.59 -12.10
N VAL A 170 12.50 -3.26 -12.13
CA VAL A 170 12.15 -2.42 -13.27
C VAL A 170 13.44 -1.81 -13.79
N LEU A 171 13.82 -2.15 -15.00
CA LEU A 171 15.01 -1.61 -15.67
C LEU A 171 14.56 -0.61 -16.74
N MET A 172 15.17 0.55 -16.72
CA MET A 172 14.92 1.64 -17.67
C MET A 172 16.22 2.01 -18.37
N GLN A 173 16.22 1.93 -19.69
CA GLN A 173 17.36 2.28 -20.51
C GLN A 173 16.87 3.04 -21.74
N ASP A 174 17.24 4.30 -21.87
CA ASP A 174 16.73 5.23 -22.88
C ASP A 174 15.19 5.18 -22.99
N LEU A 175 14.51 5.02 -21.83
CA LEU A 175 13.05 4.99 -21.77
C LEU A 175 12.53 6.38 -22.06
N ARG A 176 11.75 6.53 -23.12
CA ARG A 176 11.23 7.84 -23.56
C ARG A 176 9.74 7.95 -23.33
N VAL A 177 9.35 9.06 -22.69
CA VAL A 177 7.95 9.43 -22.45
C VAL A 177 7.76 10.92 -22.73
N SER A 178 6.53 11.34 -22.97
CA SER A 178 6.22 12.77 -23.14
C SER A 178 6.46 13.56 -21.84
N ALA A 179 6.71 14.85 -21.93
CA ALA A 179 6.82 15.72 -20.74
C ALA A 179 5.55 15.70 -19.89
N GLY A 180 4.38 15.49 -20.49
CA GLY A 180 3.10 15.35 -19.81
C GLY A 180 3.00 14.11 -18.89
N ALA A 181 3.95 13.15 -18.99
CA ALA A 181 4.03 12.02 -18.07
C ALA A 181 4.50 12.42 -16.66
N LEU A 182 5.11 13.60 -16.48
CA LEU A 182 5.50 14.07 -15.14
C LEU A 182 4.28 14.50 -14.33
N LEU A 183 4.13 13.88 -13.18
CA LEU A 183 3.15 14.31 -12.19
C LEU A 183 3.59 15.68 -11.58
N PRO A 184 2.62 16.54 -11.21
CA PRO A 184 2.93 17.87 -10.69
C PRO A 184 3.60 17.83 -9.32
N GLY A 185 4.51 18.78 -9.06
CA GLY A 185 5.14 19.01 -7.76
C GLY A 185 6.37 18.16 -7.48
N ASP A 186 6.90 18.28 -6.25
CA ASP A 186 8.06 17.51 -5.79
C ASP A 186 7.69 16.04 -5.56
N GLY A 187 8.51 15.14 -6.10
CA GLY A 187 8.26 13.69 -6.06
C GLY A 187 8.36 13.11 -4.64
N TYR A 188 9.20 13.68 -3.78
CA TYR A 188 9.33 13.19 -2.41
C TYR A 188 8.25 13.74 -1.50
N ASP A 189 8.12 15.05 -1.44
CA ASP A 189 7.22 15.66 -0.46
C ASP A 189 5.74 15.41 -0.80
N ARG A 190 5.40 15.39 -2.10
CA ARG A 190 4.01 15.19 -2.54
C ARG A 190 3.60 13.72 -2.66
N TYR A 191 4.54 12.80 -2.94
CA TYR A 191 4.19 11.40 -3.24
C TYR A 191 4.89 10.40 -2.31
N VAL A 192 6.22 10.36 -2.27
CA VAL A 192 6.95 9.30 -1.56
C VAL A 192 6.73 9.36 -0.04
N LYS A 193 6.81 10.57 0.52
CA LYS A 193 6.69 10.77 1.97
C LYS A 193 5.28 10.49 2.50
N PRO A 194 4.19 11.05 1.95
CA PRO A 194 2.84 10.76 2.42
C PRO A 194 2.40 9.34 2.09
N PHE A 195 2.87 8.73 0.99
CA PHE A 195 2.50 7.37 0.62
C PHE A 195 2.71 6.36 1.74
N ARG A 196 3.78 6.48 2.51
CA ARG A 196 4.06 5.57 3.65
C ARG A 196 2.97 5.59 4.73
N THR A 197 2.39 6.75 4.99
CA THR A 197 1.26 6.92 5.92
C THR A 197 -0.03 6.41 5.30
N ILE A 198 -0.28 6.77 4.05
CA ILE A 198 -1.47 6.39 3.29
C ILE A 198 -1.51 4.87 3.06
N GLU A 199 -0.37 4.24 2.74
CA GLU A 199 -0.25 2.80 2.57
C GLU A 199 -0.53 2.05 3.89
N ASP A 200 0.09 2.48 5.01
CA ASP A 200 -0.18 1.90 6.32
C ASP A 200 -1.68 1.92 6.67
N LEU A 201 -2.36 3.04 6.41
CA LEU A 201 -3.80 3.19 6.67
C LEU A 201 -4.63 2.22 5.82
N HIS A 202 -4.45 2.22 4.51
CA HIS A 202 -5.32 1.47 3.60
C HIS A 202 -5.02 -0.04 3.60
N VAL A 203 -3.76 -0.43 3.74
CA VAL A 203 -3.40 -1.85 3.89
C VAL A 203 -3.95 -2.40 5.21
N THR A 204 -3.84 -1.64 6.31
CA THR A 204 -4.40 -2.08 7.59
C THR A 204 -5.92 -2.18 7.53
N LEU A 205 -6.62 -1.22 6.91
CA LEU A 205 -8.08 -1.31 6.67
C LEU A 205 -8.44 -2.60 5.93
N ALA A 206 -7.72 -2.93 4.87
CA ALA A 206 -8.00 -4.12 4.07
C ALA A 206 -7.73 -5.43 4.86
N VAL A 207 -6.63 -5.50 5.62
CA VAL A 207 -6.31 -6.69 6.43
C VAL A 207 -7.30 -6.86 7.58
N LEU A 208 -7.72 -5.78 8.26
CA LEU A 208 -8.74 -5.84 9.30
C LEU A 208 -10.11 -6.26 8.73
N ALA A 209 -10.47 -5.80 7.54
CA ALA A 209 -11.70 -6.22 6.87
C ALA A 209 -11.68 -7.70 6.45
N TYR A 210 -10.52 -8.21 6.02
CA TYR A 210 -10.29 -9.64 5.81
C TYR A 210 -10.52 -10.43 7.10
N LEU A 211 -9.91 -10.00 8.23
CA LEU A 211 -10.14 -10.64 9.54
C LEU A 211 -11.59 -10.56 10.00
N LEU A 212 -12.27 -9.45 9.76
CA LEU A 212 -13.69 -9.31 10.07
C LEU A 212 -14.53 -10.35 9.33
N ARG A 213 -14.25 -10.60 8.05
CA ARG A 213 -14.92 -11.67 7.30
C ARG A 213 -14.64 -13.04 7.90
N GLU A 214 -13.38 -13.36 8.20
CA GLU A 214 -13.00 -14.63 8.83
C GLU A 214 -13.65 -14.81 10.19
N ALA A 215 -13.64 -13.77 11.03
CA ALA A 215 -14.27 -13.79 12.36
C ALA A 215 -15.77 -14.11 12.25
N ARG A 216 -16.47 -13.48 11.31
CA ARG A 216 -17.90 -13.73 11.07
C ARG A 216 -18.18 -15.12 10.49
N ALA A 217 -17.39 -15.56 9.51
CA ALA A 217 -17.54 -16.87 8.88
C ALA A 217 -17.34 -18.02 9.88
N ARG A 218 -16.37 -17.86 10.79
CA ARG A 218 -15.98 -18.86 11.80
C ARG A 218 -16.70 -18.70 13.12
N ARG A 219 -17.54 -17.67 13.26
CA ARG A 219 -18.22 -17.34 14.51
C ARG A 219 -17.26 -17.18 15.69
N TRP A 220 -16.18 -16.46 15.46
CA TRP A 220 -15.24 -16.10 16.52
C TRP A 220 -15.92 -15.25 17.60
N PRO A 221 -15.30 -15.10 18.80
CA PRO A 221 -15.93 -14.40 19.91
C PRO A 221 -16.45 -13.01 19.51
N ALA A 222 -17.65 -12.66 20.00
CA ALA A 222 -18.31 -11.39 19.69
C ALA A 222 -17.41 -10.18 20.02
N VAL A 223 -16.76 -10.22 21.19
CA VAL A 223 -15.86 -9.14 21.64
C VAL A 223 -14.73 -8.91 20.63
N PHE A 224 -14.11 -9.97 20.10
CA PHE A 224 -13.06 -9.84 19.08
C PHE A 224 -13.61 -9.22 17.78
N THR A 225 -14.77 -9.68 17.32
CA THR A 225 -15.43 -9.15 16.13
C THR A 225 -15.80 -7.68 16.28
N GLU A 226 -16.32 -7.29 17.44
CA GLU A 226 -16.69 -5.90 17.77
C GLU A 226 -15.45 -4.99 17.84
N GLN A 227 -14.32 -5.48 18.37
CA GLN A 227 -13.05 -4.75 18.36
C GLN A 227 -12.51 -4.54 16.94
N LEU A 228 -12.64 -5.52 16.04
CA LEU A 228 -12.32 -5.35 14.62
C LEU A 228 -13.15 -4.23 13.99
N VAL A 229 -14.46 -4.21 14.25
CA VAL A 229 -15.37 -3.17 13.73
C VAL A 229 -14.97 -1.79 14.27
N ALA A 230 -14.73 -1.66 15.58
CA ALA A 230 -14.30 -0.41 16.19
C ALA A 230 -12.97 0.10 15.60
N THR A 231 -12.02 -0.81 15.38
CA THR A 231 -10.72 -0.48 14.80
C THR A 231 -10.85 -0.08 13.32
N LEU A 232 -11.72 -0.73 12.55
CA LEU A 232 -12.03 -0.32 11.17
C LEU A 232 -12.65 1.09 11.10
N VAL A 233 -13.50 1.47 12.06
CA VAL A 233 -14.03 2.84 12.18
C VAL A 233 -12.90 3.82 12.45
N LEU A 234 -12.02 3.53 13.42
CA LEU A 234 -10.85 4.36 13.74
C LEU A 234 -9.96 4.59 12.51
N PHE A 235 -9.58 3.53 11.79
CA PHE A 235 -8.74 3.67 10.59
C PHE A 235 -9.46 4.37 9.43
N SER A 236 -10.79 4.21 9.31
CA SER A 236 -11.58 4.93 8.31
C SER A 236 -11.58 6.43 8.55
N ASP A 237 -11.64 6.85 9.81
CA ASP A 237 -11.57 8.25 10.22
C ASP A 237 -10.16 8.81 9.98
N LEU A 238 -9.12 8.11 10.43
CA LEU A 238 -7.73 8.49 10.20
C LEU A 238 -7.37 8.58 8.70
N ALA A 239 -8.01 7.81 7.83
CA ALA A 239 -7.78 7.88 6.39
C ALA A 239 -8.29 9.17 5.73
N THR A 240 -9.08 9.98 6.45
CA THR A 240 -9.53 11.31 6.00
C THR A 240 -8.62 12.45 6.46
N GLU A 241 -7.69 12.17 7.37
CA GLU A 241 -6.78 13.15 7.94
C GLU A 241 -5.58 13.45 7.01
N ASP A 242 -4.96 14.63 7.22
CA ASP A 242 -3.75 14.99 6.47
C ASP A 242 -2.59 14.02 6.79
N ALA A 243 -2.15 13.28 5.78
CA ALA A 243 -1.05 12.32 5.88
C ALA A 243 0.32 12.95 6.21
N HIS A 244 0.44 14.28 6.22
CA HIS A 244 1.64 15.02 6.62
C HIS A 244 1.57 15.53 8.06
N ALA A 245 0.39 15.58 8.67
CA ALA A 245 0.22 16.16 9.98
C ALA A 245 0.88 15.30 11.09
N PRO A 246 1.63 15.93 12.03
CA PRO A 246 2.21 15.18 13.15
C PRO A 246 1.15 14.50 14.01
N THR A 247 0.00 15.12 14.19
CA THR A 247 -1.13 14.55 14.94
C THR A 247 -1.63 13.25 14.31
N THR A 248 -1.76 13.20 12.99
CA THR A 248 -2.11 11.99 12.24
C THR A 248 -1.06 10.89 12.45
N HIS A 249 0.24 11.24 12.45
CA HIS A 249 1.30 10.25 12.66
C HIS A 249 1.28 9.65 14.07
N VAL A 250 1.00 10.47 15.10
CA VAL A 250 0.87 9.99 16.49
C VAL A 250 -0.36 9.08 16.64
N ALA A 251 -1.51 9.53 16.14
CA ALA A 251 -2.74 8.75 16.20
C ALA A 251 -2.61 7.42 15.42
N LEU A 252 -1.98 7.46 14.24
CA LEU A 252 -1.73 6.25 13.45
C LEU A 252 -0.79 5.28 14.18
N ALA A 253 0.22 5.76 14.89
CA ALA A 253 1.10 4.87 15.67
C ALA A 253 0.29 4.09 16.71
N GLY A 254 -0.56 4.75 17.49
CA GLY A 254 -1.45 4.10 18.45
C GLY A 254 -2.43 3.14 17.79
N ALA A 255 -3.06 3.55 16.68
CA ALA A 255 -3.98 2.71 15.93
C ALA A 255 -3.31 1.43 15.39
N LEU A 256 -2.06 1.54 14.88
CA LEU A 256 -1.29 0.39 14.43
C LEU A 256 -0.94 -0.58 15.55
N HIS A 257 -0.68 -0.10 16.77
CA HIS A 257 -0.51 -0.97 17.95
C HIS A 257 -1.81 -1.73 18.26
N VAL A 258 -2.97 -1.08 18.18
CA VAL A 258 -4.28 -1.74 18.37
C VAL A 258 -4.48 -2.81 17.29
N ALA A 259 -4.23 -2.48 16.02
CA ALA A 259 -4.35 -3.45 14.91
C ALA A 259 -3.40 -4.65 15.09
N HIS A 260 -2.15 -4.38 15.48
CA HIS A 260 -1.16 -5.45 15.74
C HIS A 260 -1.63 -6.36 16.88
N ARG A 261 -2.18 -5.81 17.95
CA ARG A 261 -2.75 -6.63 19.04
C ARG A 261 -3.85 -7.55 18.51
N LEU A 262 -4.76 -7.04 17.69
CA LEU A 262 -5.81 -7.87 17.06
C LEU A 262 -5.22 -8.98 16.17
N TYR A 263 -4.10 -8.72 15.47
CA TYR A 263 -3.42 -9.76 14.69
C TYR A 263 -2.86 -10.87 15.60
N LEU A 264 -2.30 -10.51 16.76
CA LEU A 264 -1.84 -11.46 17.77
C LEU A 264 -3.01 -12.23 18.40
N ASP A 265 -4.08 -11.54 18.75
CA ASP A 265 -5.28 -12.14 19.36
C ASP A 265 -6.02 -13.08 18.39
N ALA A 266 -5.84 -12.90 17.07
CA ALA A 266 -6.33 -13.83 16.05
C ALA A 266 -5.58 -15.17 16.02
N GLN A 267 -4.30 -15.23 16.45
CA GLN A 267 -3.49 -16.44 16.38
C GLN A 267 -4.13 -17.64 17.09
N PRO A 268 -4.52 -17.55 18.38
CA PRO A 268 -5.15 -18.67 19.05
C PRO A 268 -6.50 -19.06 18.42
N LEU A 269 -7.22 -18.11 17.81
CA LEU A 269 -8.49 -18.39 17.12
C LEU A 269 -8.27 -19.20 15.84
N TRP A 270 -7.18 -18.92 15.11
CA TRP A 270 -6.76 -19.72 13.96
C TRP A 270 -6.31 -21.11 14.38
N VAL A 271 -5.51 -21.23 15.46
CA VAL A 271 -5.06 -22.53 15.98
C VAL A 271 -6.23 -23.38 16.42
N ALA A 272 -7.23 -22.81 17.07
CA ALA A 272 -8.44 -23.53 17.49
C ALA A 272 -9.28 -24.04 16.31
N ALA A 273 -9.11 -23.49 15.10
CA ALA A 273 -9.76 -23.97 13.89
C ALA A 273 -9.12 -25.25 13.30
N GLY A 274 -8.00 -25.72 13.87
CA GLY A 274 -7.30 -26.94 13.44
C GLY A 274 -6.50 -26.75 12.14
N ASP A 275 -6.40 -27.82 11.33
CA ASP A 275 -5.65 -27.85 10.07
C ASP A 275 -6.38 -27.10 8.95
N ASP A 276 -6.66 -25.82 9.18
CA ASP A 276 -7.33 -24.95 8.23
C ASP A 276 -6.30 -24.29 7.29
N PRO A 277 -6.43 -24.45 5.97
CA PRO A 277 -5.53 -23.80 5.00
C PRO A 277 -5.47 -22.27 5.13
N ALA A 278 -6.56 -21.63 5.57
CA ALA A 278 -6.55 -20.17 5.79
C ALA A 278 -5.74 -19.80 7.03
N GLY A 279 -5.82 -20.58 8.11
CA GLY A 279 -4.97 -20.41 9.30
C GLY A 279 -3.48 -20.61 9.01
N MET A 280 -3.13 -21.62 8.21
CA MET A 280 -1.74 -21.83 7.77
C MET A 280 -1.23 -20.66 6.93
N ARG A 281 -2.05 -20.12 6.01
CA ARG A 281 -1.68 -18.91 5.25
C ARG A 281 -1.53 -17.69 6.15
N TRP A 282 -2.41 -17.50 7.13
CA TRP A 282 -2.28 -16.41 8.11
C TRP A 282 -0.95 -16.47 8.86
N GLN A 283 -0.56 -17.64 9.35
CA GLN A 283 0.72 -17.85 10.04
C GLN A 283 1.92 -17.58 9.13
N ARG A 284 1.88 -18.06 7.88
CA ARG A 284 2.91 -17.78 6.87
C ARG A 284 3.09 -16.28 6.67
N ASP A 285 1.97 -15.54 6.63
CA ASP A 285 1.95 -14.12 6.27
C ASP A 285 2.15 -13.18 7.47
N ALA A 286 2.26 -13.70 8.69
CA ALA A 286 2.43 -12.92 9.92
C ALA A 286 3.63 -11.95 9.85
N ALA A 287 4.73 -12.33 9.18
CA ALA A 287 5.89 -11.48 9.01
C ALA A 287 5.61 -10.18 8.23
N LEU A 288 4.52 -10.11 7.44
CA LEU A 288 4.09 -8.88 6.78
C LEU A 288 3.78 -7.76 7.80
N PHE A 289 3.24 -8.11 8.95
CA PHE A 289 2.79 -7.14 9.96
C PHE A 289 3.97 -6.47 10.68
N GLU A 290 5.14 -7.10 10.64
CA GLU A 290 6.41 -6.57 11.20
C GLU A 290 7.19 -5.70 10.19
N VAL A 291 6.85 -5.78 8.92
CA VAL A 291 7.48 -4.95 7.88
C VAL A 291 7.26 -3.47 8.19
N ALA A 292 8.32 -2.66 8.05
CA ALA A 292 8.34 -1.23 8.33
C ALA A 292 8.20 -0.81 9.81
N GLY A 293 8.28 -1.70 10.79
CA GLY A 293 8.19 -1.38 12.22
C GLY A 293 9.13 -0.23 12.64
N THR A 294 10.43 -0.31 12.30
CA THR A 294 11.40 0.75 12.58
C THR A 294 11.02 2.10 11.93
N ALA A 295 10.51 2.07 10.68
CA ALA A 295 10.13 3.29 9.98
C ALA A 295 8.87 3.93 10.59
N ARG A 296 7.92 3.12 11.04
CA ARG A 296 6.71 3.55 11.76
C ARG A 296 7.07 4.19 13.09
N TRP A 297 7.92 3.55 13.87
CA TRP A 297 8.44 4.09 15.12
C TRP A 297 9.14 5.44 14.92
N GLN A 298 10.10 5.54 13.98
CA GLN A 298 10.80 6.78 13.68
C GLN A 298 9.86 7.90 13.21
N ARG A 299 8.77 7.56 12.51
CA ARG A 299 7.77 8.53 12.10
C ARG A 299 7.03 9.10 13.32
N ALA A 300 6.62 8.25 14.26
CA ALA A 300 5.96 8.65 15.49
C ALA A 300 6.86 9.53 16.36
N GLN A 301 8.12 9.16 16.56
CA GLN A 301 9.10 9.96 17.32
C GLN A 301 9.24 11.38 16.76
N ARG A 302 9.47 11.51 15.44
CA ARG A 302 9.56 12.82 14.79
C ARG A 302 8.26 13.62 14.86
N ALA A 303 7.12 12.94 14.95
CA ALA A 303 5.83 13.62 15.10
C ALA A 303 5.69 14.24 16.48
N TRP A 304 6.09 13.55 17.55
CA TRP A 304 6.12 14.08 18.90
C TRP A 304 7.08 15.28 19.01
N GLU A 305 8.30 15.16 18.48
CA GLU A 305 9.26 16.28 18.42
C GLU A 305 8.68 17.53 17.72
N ARG A 306 7.97 17.32 16.61
CA ARG A 306 7.34 18.44 15.87
C ARG A 306 6.16 19.07 16.60
N LEU A 307 5.53 18.36 17.50
CA LEU A 307 4.48 18.89 18.41
C LEU A 307 5.07 19.60 19.63
N GLY A 308 6.39 19.59 19.81
CA GLY A 308 7.05 20.17 20.98
C GLY A 308 6.87 19.34 22.25
N ALA A 309 6.55 18.04 22.13
CA ALA A 309 6.37 17.10 23.21
C ALA A 309 7.48 16.06 23.21
N GLU A 310 7.89 15.60 24.39
CA GLU A 310 8.79 14.46 24.49
C GLU A 310 8.05 13.20 24.04
N PRO A 311 8.67 12.37 23.16
CA PRO A 311 8.08 11.10 22.80
C PRO A 311 8.00 10.20 24.04
N PRO A 312 6.91 9.41 24.18
CA PRO A 312 6.84 8.43 25.25
C PRO A 312 8.00 7.43 25.13
N ASP A 313 8.49 6.92 26.27
CA ASP A 313 9.48 5.85 26.30
C ASP A 313 8.95 4.66 25.50
N GLY A 314 9.78 4.15 24.60
CA GLY A 314 9.42 2.97 23.82
C GLY A 314 9.45 1.71 24.71
N ASP A 315 8.42 0.89 24.63
CA ASP A 315 8.39 -0.47 25.19
C ASP A 315 9.35 -1.38 24.44
#